data_4e6de9798093477a5966730c5e88aa6a
#
_entry.id   4e6de9798093477a5966730c5e88aa6a
#
_cell.length_a   1.000
_cell.length_b   1.000
_cell.length_c   1.000
_cell.angle_alpha   90.00
_cell.angle_beta   90.00
_cell.angle_gamma   90.00
#
_symmetry.space_group_name_H-M   'P 1'
#
loop_
_entity.id
_entity.type
_entity.pdbx_description
1 polymer ?
#
loop_
_entity_poly.entity_id
_entity_poly.type
_entity_poly.pdbx_seq_one_letter_code
_entity_poly.pdbx_strand_id
1 'polypeptide(L)'
;VAAVRRGVRQSEPGALSREQELDLIDTLRGSYPDTFGLDEELWTRQSLHDLIQTRFGLPLDPGAVGAYLRAWGLGPREPRERACGLCVGAVERWVRTAYPAIVRAAQEHVADVYWIGRIRLRGTMPAADVISAVSSRGRVQFMITTPSVDPPLPRDFVLRLSGEEQRTVHLIVDGSWPRNEWPRRLPRRIALHPLPSCGRSVAA
;
A
#
# COMPACT_ATOMS: atom_id res chain seq x y z
N VAL A 1 -9.32 12.93 29.07
CA VAL A 1 -8.60 12.18 28.03
C VAL A 1 -8.56 13.06 26.79
N ALA A 2 -7.44 13.76 26.58
CA ALA A 2 -7.29 14.73 25.50
C ALA A 2 -6.92 13.98 24.20
N ALA A 3 -7.80 14.08 23.20
CA ALA A 3 -7.52 13.64 21.84
C ALA A 3 -6.46 14.56 21.21
N VAL A 4 -5.29 14.04 20.95
CA VAL A 4 -4.23 14.76 20.23
C VAL A 4 -4.70 14.96 18.78
N ARG A 5 -5.15 16.17 18.48
CA ARG A 5 -5.31 16.66 17.10
C ARG A 5 -3.92 16.77 16.49
N ARG A 6 -3.49 15.77 15.72
CA ARG A 6 -2.36 15.97 14.81
C ARG A 6 -2.81 16.91 13.70
N GLY A 7 -2.34 18.15 13.77
CA GLY A 7 -2.56 19.16 12.75
C GLY A 7 -2.04 18.69 11.40
N VAL A 8 -2.80 19.03 10.36
CA VAL A 8 -2.36 18.94 8.96
C VAL A 8 -1.08 19.77 8.85
N ARG A 9 0.06 19.15 8.61
CA ARG A 9 1.30 19.87 8.30
C ARG A 9 1.06 20.64 7.00
N GLN A 10 1.26 21.92 7.06
CA GLN A 10 1.31 22.78 5.88
C GLN A 10 2.41 22.25 4.96
N SER A 11 2.11 22.14 3.67
CA SER A 11 3.05 21.72 2.65
C SER A 11 4.27 22.64 2.64
N GLU A 12 5.47 22.06 2.54
CA GLU A 12 6.71 22.81 2.42
C GLU A 12 6.74 23.64 1.10
N PRO A 13 7.50 24.75 1.04
CA PRO A 13 7.63 25.55 -0.18
C PRO A 13 8.12 24.69 -1.35
N GLY A 14 7.34 24.65 -2.42
CA GLY A 14 7.60 23.80 -3.60
C GLY A 14 6.74 22.52 -3.68
N ALA A 15 5.90 22.28 -2.69
CA ALA A 15 4.93 21.20 -2.66
C ALA A 15 3.63 21.58 -3.40
N LEU A 16 2.81 20.57 -3.76
CA LEU A 16 1.48 20.77 -4.34
C LEU A 16 0.60 21.62 -3.42
N SER A 17 -0.21 22.50 -4.03
CA SER A 17 -1.31 23.12 -3.30
C SER A 17 -2.36 22.07 -2.91
N ARG A 18 -3.24 22.41 -1.98
CA ARG A 18 -4.33 21.50 -1.57
C ARG A 18 -5.23 21.14 -2.76
N GLU A 19 -5.48 22.07 -3.65
CA GLU A 19 -6.27 21.85 -4.86
C GLU A 19 -5.56 20.89 -5.81
N GLN A 20 -4.27 21.09 -6.06
CA GLN A 20 -3.45 20.19 -6.87
C GLN A 20 -3.35 18.78 -6.26
N GLU A 21 -3.26 18.67 -4.94
CA GLU A 21 -3.27 17.38 -4.26
C GLU A 21 -4.59 16.63 -4.45
N LEU A 22 -5.73 17.34 -4.34
CA LEU A 22 -7.05 16.74 -4.58
C LEU A 22 -7.24 16.34 -6.05
N ASP A 23 -6.84 17.19 -6.98
CA ASP A 23 -6.87 16.88 -8.41
C ASP A 23 -5.99 15.68 -8.76
N LEU A 24 -4.82 15.59 -8.13
CA LEU A 24 -3.93 14.43 -8.29
C LEU A 24 -4.59 13.14 -7.76
N ILE A 25 -5.18 13.17 -6.58
CA ILE A 25 -5.88 12.01 -6.00
C ILE A 25 -7.06 11.58 -6.89
N ASP A 26 -7.82 12.54 -7.42
CA ASP A 26 -8.91 12.24 -8.34
C ASP A 26 -8.40 11.63 -9.66
N THR A 27 -7.30 12.15 -10.19
CA THR A 27 -6.64 11.61 -11.38
C THR A 27 -6.17 10.16 -11.16
N LEU A 28 -5.60 9.87 -10.00
CA LEU A 28 -5.10 8.53 -9.65
C LEU A 28 -6.22 7.53 -9.34
N ARG A 29 -7.41 8.02 -9.03
CA ARG A 29 -8.53 7.17 -8.59
C ARG A 29 -9.05 6.30 -9.73
N GLY A 30 -8.88 4.99 -9.58
CA GLY A 30 -9.31 4.00 -10.58
C GLY A 30 -8.51 4.02 -11.87
N SER A 31 -7.38 4.74 -11.92
CA SER A 31 -6.45 4.79 -13.03
C SER A 31 -5.12 4.10 -12.70
N TYR A 32 -4.38 3.73 -13.73
CA TYR A 32 -3.07 3.11 -13.65
C TYR A 32 -2.06 3.91 -14.48
N PRO A 33 -0.74 3.75 -14.24
CA PRO A 33 0.31 4.48 -14.96
C PRO A 33 0.23 4.32 -16.48
N ASP A 34 -0.09 3.13 -16.97
CA ASP A 34 -0.24 2.81 -18.38
C ASP A 34 -1.27 3.72 -19.10
N THR A 35 -2.31 4.16 -18.41
CA THR A 35 -3.32 5.12 -18.91
C THR A 35 -2.70 6.49 -19.28
N PHE A 36 -1.54 6.80 -18.68
CA PHE A 36 -0.79 8.06 -18.90
C PHE A 36 0.48 7.84 -19.72
N GLY A 37 0.64 6.67 -20.35
CA GLY A 37 1.81 6.35 -21.18
C GLY A 37 3.07 6.06 -20.38
N LEU A 38 2.93 5.68 -19.12
CA LEU A 38 4.03 5.22 -18.27
C LEU A 38 4.10 3.69 -18.30
N ASP A 39 5.31 3.15 -18.16
CA ASP A 39 5.56 1.70 -18.36
C ASP A 39 5.18 0.84 -17.13
N GLU A 40 4.95 1.46 -15.97
CA GLU A 40 4.66 0.72 -14.75
C GLU A 40 3.20 0.24 -14.69
N GLU A 41 3.01 -0.95 -14.13
CA GLU A 41 1.70 -1.59 -13.94
C GLU A 41 0.92 -0.99 -12.75
N LEU A 42 1.63 -0.49 -11.74
CA LEU A 42 1.09 0.16 -10.54
C LEU A 42 1.81 1.48 -10.28
N TRP A 43 1.13 2.37 -9.58
CA TRP A 43 1.73 3.64 -9.20
C TRP A 43 2.93 3.43 -8.28
N THR A 44 4.05 4.03 -8.64
CA THR A 44 5.30 4.07 -7.89
C THR A 44 5.63 5.50 -7.48
N ARG A 45 6.73 5.68 -6.76
CA ARG A 45 7.24 7.03 -6.50
C ARG A 45 7.65 7.73 -7.81
N GLN A 46 8.24 6.97 -8.74
CA GLN A 46 8.74 7.54 -9.99
C GLN A 46 7.57 7.93 -10.89
N SER A 47 6.64 7.02 -11.16
CA SER A 47 5.49 7.33 -12.00
C SER A 47 4.62 8.46 -11.45
N LEU A 48 4.50 8.56 -10.11
CA LEU A 48 3.83 9.69 -9.48
C LEU A 48 4.59 11.02 -9.68
N HIS A 49 5.93 11.00 -9.57
CA HIS A 49 6.77 12.15 -9.86
C HIS A 49 6.56 12.63 -11.31
N ASP A 50 6.62 11.71 -12.26
CA ASP A 50 6.51 12.02 -13.70
C ASP A 50 5.11 12.55 -14.05
N LEU A 51 4.06 11.99 -13.42
CA LEU A 51 2.71 12.51 -13.56
C LEU A 51 2.59 13.94 -13.01
N ILE A 52 3.13 14.21 -11.83
CA ILE A 52 3.11 15.56 -11.23
C ILE A 52 3.83 16.57 -12.11
N GLN A 53 5.01 16.21 -12.61
CA GLN A 53 5.80 17.05 -13.50
C GLN A 53 5.04 17.35 -14.80
N THR A 54 4.46 16.34 -15.41
CA THR A 54 3.71 16.48 -16.68
C THR A 54 2.44 17.28 -16.49
N ARG A 55 1.68 17.03 -15.41
CA ARG A 55 0.37 17.65 -15.19
C ARG A 55 0.42 19.07 -14.66
N PHE A 56 1.36 19.34 -13.74
CA PHE A 56 1.43 20.63 -13.05
C PHE A 56 2.67 21.46 -13.42
N GLY A 57 3.59 20.91 -14.23
CA GLY A 57 4.85 21.59 -14.58
C GLY A 57 5.78 21.85 -13.40
N LEU A 58 5.62 21.12 -12.30
CA LEU A 58 6.36 21.31 -11.05
C LEU A 58 7.57 20.37 -11.00
N PRO A 59 8.79 20.90 -10.99
CA PRO A 59 10.01 20.09 -10.82
C PRO A 59 10.15 19.75 -9.34
N LEU A 60 9.43 18.73 -8.88
CA LEU A 60 9.56 18.26 -7.50
C LEU A 60 10.82 17.41 -7.34
N ASP A 61 11.49 17.60 -6.20
CA ASP A 61 12.52 16.64 -5.79
C ASP A 61 11.88 15.27 -5.48
N PRO A 62 12.51 14.15 -5.87
CA PRO A 62 12.01 12.81 -5.53
C PRO A 62 11.75 12.59 -4.03
N GLY A 63 12.48 13.31 -3.17
CA GLY A 63 12.24 13.32 -1.72
C GLY A 63 10.91 13.94 -1.34
N ALA A 64 10.47 14.99 -2.03
CA ALA A 64 9.17 15.61 -1.83
C ALA A 64 8.03 14.65 -2.15
N VAL A 65 8.10 13.92 -3.27
CA VAL A 65 7.11 12.87 -3.59
C VAL A 65 7.09 11.79 -2.50
N GLY A 66 8.26 11.39 -2.00
CA GLY A 66 8.34 10.48 -0.86
C GLY A 66 7.67 11.02 0.41
N ALA A 67 7.69 12.34 0.64
CA ALA A 67 6.98 12.98 1.75
C ALA A 67 5.45 12.91 1.57
N TYR A 68 4.93 13.11 0.36
CA TYR A 68 3.51 12.90 0.05
C TYR A 68 3.08 11.46 0.32
N LEU A 69 3.82 10.49 -0.20
CA LEU A 69 3.52 9.08 0.02
C LEU A 69 3.49 8.74 1.52
N ARG A 70 4.42 9.27 2.31
CA ARG A 70 4.39 9.11 3.79
C ARG A 70 3.20 9.81 4.43
N ALA A 71 2.84 11.02 3.98
CA ALA A 71 1.66 11.74 4.47
C ALA A 71 0.37 10.98 4.18
N TRP A 72 0.30 10.28 3.04
CA TRP A 72 -0.78 9.35 2.71
C TRP A 72 -0.70 8.02 3.48
N GLY A 73 0.34 7.83 4.30
CA GLY A 73 0.54 6.61 5.08
C GLY A 73 1.21 5.47 4.32
N LEU A 74 1.75 5.74 3.13
CA LEU A 74 2.43 4.77 2.26
C LEU A 74 3.94 4.71 2.58
N GLY A 75 4.29 4.50 3.82
CA GLY A 75 5.66 4.29 4.26
C GLY A 75 5.88 2.89 4.80
N PRO A 76 7.13 2.48 4.93
CA PRO A 76 7.45 1.29 5.72
C PRO A 76 6.86 1.44 7.12
N ARG A 77 6.07 0.46 7.53
CA ARG A 77 5.49 0.40 8.88
C ARG A 77 5.98 -0.87 9.57
N GLU A 78 6.24 -0.75 10.84
CA GLU A 78 6.53 -1.94 11.62
C GLU A 78 5.31 -2.89 11.66
N PRO A 79 5.53 -4.22 11.73
CA PRO A 79 4.44 -5.19 11.81
C PRO A 79 3.47 -4.92 12.97
N ARG A 80 3.95 -4.37 14.07
CA ARG A 80 3.14 -3.98 15.24
C ARG A 80 2.12 -2.89 14.92
N GLU A 81 2.49 -1.93 14.08
CA GLU A 81 1.61 -0.83 13.68
C GLU A 81 0.47 -1.29 12.75
N ARG A 82 0.63 -2.48 12.16
CA ARG A 82 -0.38 -3.13 11.32
C ARG A 82 -1.32 -4.06 12.10
N ALA A 83 -1.00 -4.32 13.36
CA ALA A 83 -1.82 -5.12 14.26
C ALA A 83 -2.92 -4.27 14.89
N CYS A 84 -4.10 -4.84 15.08
CA CYS A 84 -5.04 -4.27 16.04
C CYS A 84 -4.46 -4.39 17.46
N GLY A 85 -4.85 -3.48 18.38
CA GLY A 85 -4.29 -3.46 19.73
C GLY A 85 -4.38 -4.79 20.50
N LEU A 86 -5.38 -5.63 20.18
CA LEU A 86 -5.58 -6.95 20.80
C LEU A 86 -4.66 -8.04 20.22
N CYS A 87 -4.06 -7.80 19.03
CA CYS A 87 -3.28 -8.81 18.30
C CYS A 87 -1.77 -8.63 18.41
N VAL A 88 -1.28 -7.61 19.11
CA VAL A 88 0.14 -7.25 19.16
C VAL A 88 1.00 -8.46 19.56
N GLY A 89 0.65 -9.20 20.61
CA GLY A 89 1.40 -10.38 21.04
C GLY A 89 1.41 -11.53 20.01
N ALA A 90 0.32 -11.70 19.26
CA ALA A 90 0.26 -12.69 18.18
C ALA A 90 1.15 -12.28 17.00
N VAL A 91 1.16 -11.00 16.63
CA VAL A 91 2.02 -10.45 15.59
C VAL A 91 3.49 -10.54 16.00
N GLU A 92 3.84 -10.21 17.25
CA GLU A 92 5.20 -10.34 17.75
C GLU A 92 5.71 -11.78 17.70
N ARG A 93 4.87 -12.74 18.07
CA ARG A 93 5.20 -14.16 17.96
C ARG A 93 5.41 -14.54 16.50
N TRP A 94 4.51 -14.14 15.62
CA TRP A 94 4.58 -14.40 14.18
C TRP A 94 5.87 -13.83 13.55
N VAL A 95 6.24 -12.61 13.90
CA VAL A 95 7.49 -11.97 13.45
C VAL A 95 8.72 -12.75 13.90
N ARG A 96 8.68 -13.37 15.08
CA ARG A 96 9.80 -14.18 15.58
C ARG A 96 9.85 -15.59 15.00
N THR A 97 8.72 -16.16 14.60
CA THR A 97 8.63 -17.57 14.20
C THR A 97 8.42 -17.76 12.69
N ALA A 98 7.39 -17.13 12.13
CA ALA A 98 7.01 -17.34 10.73
C ALA A 98 7.74 -16.39 9.74
N TYR A 99 7.91 -15.14 10.10
CA TYR A 99 8.54 -14.16 9.22
C TYR A 99 9.97 -14.50 8.80
N PRO A 100 10.87 -15.03 9.67
CA PRO A 100 12.20 -15.42 9.25
C PRO A 100 12.22 -16.54 8.21
N ALA A 101 11.23 -17.45 8.25
CA ALA A 101 11.11 -18.51 7.24
C ALA A 101 10.69 -17.94 5.88
N ILE A 102 9.77 -16.95 5.88
CA ILE A 102 9.35 -16.24 4.66
C ILE A 102 10.54 -15.51 4.05
N VAL A 103 11.32 -14.79 4.86
CA VAL A 103 12.50 -14.05 4.39
C VAL A 103 13.56 -15.01 3.80
N ARG A 104 13.82 -16.14 4.45
CA ARG A 104 14.74 -17.16 3.91
C ARG A 104 14.25 -17.71 2.58
N ALA A 105 13.00 -18.12 2.49
CA ALA A 105 12.43 -18.61 1.25
C ALA A 105 12.49 -17.55 0.13
N ALA A 106 12.26 -16.28 0.46
CA ALA A 106 12.42 -15.19 -0.48
C ALA A 106 13.87 -15.04 -0.95
N GLN A 107 14.84 -15.14 -0.05
CA GLN A 107 16.28 -15.08 -0.40
C GLN A 107 16.71 -16.23 -1.29
N GLU A 108 16.29 -17.46 -0.98
CA GLU A 108 16.60 -18.67 -1.78
C GLU A 108 16.09 -18.58 -3.22
N HIS A 109 14.96 -17.93 -3.43
CA HIS A 109 14.32 -17.78 -4.74
C HIS A 109 14.57 -16.41 -5.39
N VAL A 110 15.42 -15.57 -4.81
CA VAL A 110 15.64 -14.17 -5.24
C VAL A 110 14.32 -13.42 -5.38
N ALA A 111 13.42 -13.68 -4.44
CA ALA A 111 12.07 -13.13 -4.38
C ALA A 111 12.02 -11.86 -3.54
N ASP A 112 10.99 -11.04 -3.77
CA ASP A 112 10.70 -9.87 -2.96
C ASP A 112 9.59 -10.16 -1.93
N VAL A 113 9.71 -9.55 -0.76
CA VAL A 113 8.70 -9.61 0.31
C VAL A 113 8.02 -8.26 0.38
N TYR A 114 6.71 -8.25 0.14
CA TYR A 114 5.88 -7.06 0.21
C TYR A 114 4.87 -7.15 1.36
N TRP A 115 4.64 -6.02 1.99
CA TRP A 115 3.58 -5.81 2.95
C TRP A 115 2.42 -5.10 2.26
N ILE A 116 1.26 -5.77 2.16
CA ILE A 116 0.06 -5.18 1.59
C ILE A 116 -0.80 -4.59 2.71
N GLY A 117 -1.31 -3.40 2.47
CA GLY A 117 -2.23 -2.73 3.36
C GLY A 117 -3.21 -1.83 2.61
N ARG A 118 -4.29 -1.49 3.30
CA ARG A 118 -5.29 -0.51 2.84
C ARG A 118 -5.34 0.65 3.82
N ILE A 119 -5.40 1.86 3.28
CA ILE A 119 -5.47 3.09 4.06
C ILE A 119 -6.54 3.98 3.46
N ARG A 120 -7.41 4.54 4.30
CA ARG A 120 -8.35 5.57 3.88
C ARG A 120 -7.68 6.93 3.91
N LEU A 121 -7.66 7.61 2.77
CA LEU A 121 -7.20 8.99 2.68
C LEU A 121 -8.22 9.90 3.39
N ARG A 122 -7.71 10.73 4.29
CA ARG A 122 -8.54 11.68 5.03
C ARG A 122 -8.63 12.99 4.28
N GLY A 123 -9.83 13.61 4.34
CA GLY A 123 -10.05 14.93 3.75
C GLY A 123 -10.15 14.94 2.23
N THR A 124 -10.38 13.80 1.60
CA THR A 124 -10.75 13.70 0.19
C THR A 124 -12.28 13.64 0.05
N MET A 125 -12.80 14.34 -0.96
CA MET A 125 -14.22 14.31 -1.31
C MET A 125 -14.34 14.15 -2.84
N PRO A 126 -14.89 13.04 -3.31
CA PRO A 126 -15.32 11.85 -2.57
C PRO A 126 -14.17 11.15 -1.87
N ALA A 127 -14.48 10.34 -0.84
CA ALA A 127 -13.48 9.57 -0.11
C ALA A 127 -12.66 8.66 -1.04
N ALA A 128 -11.41 8.38 -0.68
CA ALA A 128 -10.53 7.49 -1.44
C ALA A 128 -9.81 6.51 -0.52
N ASP A 129 -9.65 5.27 -0.96
CA ASP A 129 -8.80 4.27 -0.33
C ASP A 129 -7.54 4.05 -1.17
N VAL A 130 -6.41 3.93 -0.51
CA VAL A 130 -5.15 3.53 -1.12
C VAL A 130 -4.86 2.08 -0.74
N ILE A 131 -4.65 1.25 -1.73
CA ILE A 131 -4.12 -0.09 -1.58
C ILE A 131 -2.65 -0.03 -1.96
N SER A 132 -1.78 -0.52 -1.09
CA SER A 132 -0.34 -0.42 -1.30
C SER A 132 0.39 -1.71 -0.95
N ALA A 133 1.45 -1.97 -1.69
CA ALA A 133 2.47 -2.96 -1.39
C ALA A 133 3.79 -2.24 -1.11
N VAL A 134 4.35 -2.46 0.07
CA VAL A 134 5.62 -1.86 0.47
C VAL A 134 6.64 -2.98 0.68
N SER A 135 7.72 -2.97 -0.10
CA SER A 135 8.77 -3.97 0.04
C SER A 135 9.64 -3.73 1.27
N SER A 136 10.34 -4.76 1.71
CA SER A 136 11.37 -4.67 2.75
C SER A 136 12.51 -3.70 2.39
N ARG A 137 12.67 -3.37 1.11
CA ARG A 137 13.65 -2.40 0.59
C ARG A 137 13.09 -0.99 0.44
N GLY A 138 11.85 -0.75 0.86
CA GLY A 138 11.20 0.55 0.80
C GLY A 138 10.61 0.93 -0.57
N ARG A 139 10.54 -0.01 -1.52
CA ARG A 139 9.77 0.19 -2.76
C ARG A 139 8.29 0.25 -2.41
N VAL A 140 7.58 1.21 -2.97
CA VAL A 140 6.15 1.40 -2.76
C VAL A 140 5.47 1.28 -4.11
N GLN A 141 4.49 0.40 -4.20
CA GLN A 141 3.58 0.26 -5.33
C GLN A 141 2.15 0.38 -4.80
N PHE A 142 1.31 1.14 -5.48
CA PHE A 142 -0.01 1.44 -4.96
C PHE A 142 -1.04 1.69 -6.06
N MET A 143 -2.32 1.64 -5.67
CA MET A 143 -3.44 2.16 -6.44
C MET A 143 -4.37 2.96 -5.54
N ILE A 144 -5.10 3.91 -6.11
CA ILE A 144 -6.17 4.62 -5.41
C ILE A 144 -7.52 4.16 -5.96
N THR A 145 -8.44 3.84 -5.08
CA THR A 145 -9.77 3.34 -5.43
C THR A 145 -10.86 4.06 -4.66
N THR A 146 -12.10 3.96 -5.16
CA THR A 146 -13.26 4.41 -4.41
C THR A 146 -13.47 3.49 -3.21
N PRO A 147 -13.75 4.03 -2.02
CA PRO A 147 -14.01 3.21 -0.85
C PRO A 147 -15.23 2.33 -1.04
N SER A 148 -15.11 1.09 -0.61
CA SER A 148 -16.22 0.19 -0.45
C SER A 148 -16.26 -0.33 1.00
N VAL A 149 -17.41 -0.79 1.44
CA VAL A 149 -17.53 -1.49 2.71
C VAL A 149 -16.93 -2.88 2.51
N ASP A 150 -15.88 -3.20 3.28
CA ASP A 150 -15.18 -4.50 3.24
C ASP A 150 -14.84 -5.00 1.82
N PRO A 151 -14.08 -4.21 1.01
CA PRO A 151 -13.69 -4.67 -0.32
C PRO A 151 -12.73 -5.85 -0.22
N PRO A 152 -12.90 -6.87 -1.06
CA PRO A 152 -11.94 -7.96 -1.15
C PRO A 152 -10.55 -7.43 -1.56
N LEU A 153 -9.50 -8.18 -1.25
CA LEU A 153 -8.18 -7.88 -1.78
C LEU A 153 -8.25 -7.90 -3.31
N PRO A 154 -8.02 -6.77 -4.00
CA PRO A 154 -8.24 -6.69 -5.42
C PRO A 154 -7.32 -7.65 -6.17
N ARG A 155 -7.91 -8.58 -6.88
CA ARG A 155 -7.17 -9.54 -7.71
C ARG A 155 -6.31 -8.79 -8.73
N ASP A 156 -6.84 -7.73 -9.31
CA ASP A 156 -6.14 -6.91 -10.29
C ASP A 156 -4.87 -6.27 -9.72
N PHE A 157 -4.94 -5.71 -8.51
CA PHE A 157 -3.76 -5.19 -7.82
C PHE A 157 -2.67 -6.25 -7.66
N VAL A 158 -3.06 -7.45 -7.23
CA VAL A 158 -2.10 -8.55 -7.02
C VAL A 158 -1.51 -9.04 -8.34
N LEU A 159 -2.31 -9.09 -9.41
CA LEU A 159 -1.84 -9.47 -10.73
C LEU A 159 -0.88 -8.45 -11.33
N ARG A 160 -1.18 -7.17 -11.24
CA ARG A 160 -0.32 -6.07 -11.69
C ARG A 160 0.98 -6.05 -10.90
N LEU A 161 0.91 -6.17 -9.57
CA LEU A 161 2.11 -6.30 -8.74
C LEU A 161 3.01 -7.48 -9.19
N SER A 162 2.41 -8.60 -9.57
CA SER A 162 3.16 -9.76 -10.07
C SER A 162 3.66 -9.60 -11.51
N GLY A 163 3.02 -8.76 -12.30
CA GLY A 163 3.43 -8.42 -13.66
C GLY A 163 4.74 -7.65 -13.67
N GLU A 164 4.85 -6.61 -12.86
CA GLU A 164 6.08 -5.85 -12.66
C GLU A 164 7.21 -6.70 -12.08
N GLU A 165 6.87 -7.57 -11.12
CA GLU A 165 7.83 -8.47 -10.49
C GLU A 165 7.95 -9.76 -11.31
N GLN A 166 8.93 -9.86 -12.16
CA GLN A 166 9.22 -11.09 -12.94
C GLN A 166 9.64 -12.29 -12.07
N ARG A 167 9.74 -12.09 -10.75
CA ARG A 167 10.20 -13.05 -9.75
C ARG A 167 9.05 -13.53 -8.88
N THR A 168 9.33 -14.51 -8.03
CA THR A 168 8.40 -14.90 -6.98
C THR A 168 8.18 -13.76 -6.00
N VAL A 169 6.94 -13.56 -5.57
CA VAL A 169 6.54 -12.49 -4.66
C VAL A 169 5.89 -13.09 -3.42
N HIS A 170 6.41 -12.76 -2.26
CA HIS A 170 5.82 -13.09 -0.98
C HIS A 170 5.02 -11.89 -0.47
N LEU A 171 3.70 -12.02 -0.36
CA LEU A 171 2.81 -10.96 0.06
C LEU A 171 2.34 -11.19 1.50
N ILE A 172 2.75 -10.32 2.40
CA ILE A 172 2.25 -10.31 3.77
C ILE A 172 1.00 -9.42 3.80
N VAL A 173 -0.12 -10.05 4.08
CA VAL A 173 -1.45 -9.41 4.05
C VAL A 173 -1.88 -9.12 5.47
N ASP A 174 -2.18 -7.87 5.77
CA ASP A 174 -2.68 -7.48 7.09
C ASP A 174 -4.14 -7.93 7.31
N GLY A 175 -4.62 -7.76 8.55
CA GLY A 175 -5.95 -8.22 8.94
C GLY A 175 -7.12 -7.43 8.34
N SER A 176 -6.86 -6.45 7.46
CA SER A 176 -7.91 -5.71 6.76
C SER A 176 -8.59 -6.53 5.67
N TRP A 177 -7.98 -7.65 5.27
CA TRP A 177 -8.58 -8.60 4.32
C TRP A 177 -8.63 -10.01 4.92
N PRO A 178 -9.81 -10.49 5.35
CA PRO A 178 -10.02 -11.87 5.77
C PRO A 178 -9.68 -12.87 4.65
N ARG A 179 -9.26 -14.07 5.02
CA ARG A 179 -8.83 -15.08 4.04
C ARG A 179 -9.90 -15.47 3.01
N ASN A 180 -11.18 -15.41 3.36
CA ASN A 180 -12.29 -15.68 2.45
C ASN A 180 -12.46 -14.62 1.36
N GLU A 181 -11.85 -13.46 1.53
CA GLU A 181 -11.87 -12.34 0.58
C GLU A 181 -10.63 -12.32 -0.33
N TRP A 182 -9.71 -13.26 -0.15
CA TRP A 182 -8.53 -13.36 -0.97
C TRP A 182 -8.86 -13.91 -2.36
N PRO A 183 -8.11 -13.50 -3.42
CA PRO A 183 -8.29 -14.05 -4.73
C PRO A 183 -8.13 -15.58 -4.74
N ARG A 184 -9.13 -16.31 -5.19
CA ARG A 184 -9.13 -17.79 -5.20
C ARG A 184 -8.11 -18.38 -6.17
N ARG A 185 -7.71 -17.62 -7.19
CA ARG A 185 -6.74 -18.04 -8.22
C ARG A 185 -5.70 -16.94 -8.37
N LEU A 186 -4.50 -17.25 -7.97
CA LEU A 186 -3.32 -16.40 -8.14
C LEU A 186 -2.26 -17.14 -8.96
N PRO A 187 -1.37 -16.41 -9.65
CA PRO A 187 -0.20 -17.00 -10.27
C PRO A 187 0.63 -17.81 -9.25
N ARG A 188 1.22 -18.92 -9.71
CA ARG A 188 2.04 -19.80 -8.83
C ARG A 188 3.23 -19.10 -8.19
N ARG A 189 3.67 -17.99 -8.77
CA ARG A 189 4.76 -17.16 -8.25
C ARG A 189 4.36 -16.22 -7.09
N ILE A 190 3.07 -16.21 -6.70
CA ILE A 190 2.60 -15.39 -5.59
C ILE A 190 2.31 -16.29 -4.39
N ALA A 191 2.96 -16.01 -3.27
CA ALA A 191 2.71 -16.63 -1.98
C ALA A 191 2.08 -15.61 -1.02
N LEU A 192 0.85 -15.85 -0.56
CA LEU A 192 0.16 -15.00 0.41
C LEU A 192 0.41 -15.50 1.83
N HIS A 193 0.83 -14.60 2.71
CA HIS A 193 1.09 -14.84 4.12
C HIS A 193 0.20 -13.94 4.97
N PRO A 194 -0.74 -14.50 5.75
CA PRO A 194 -1.57 -13.69 6.62
C PRO A 194 -0.77 -13.20 7.82
N LEU A 195 -0.87 -11.91 8.11
CA LEU A 195 -0.52 -11.39 9.41
C LEU A 195 -1.60 -11.84 10.41
N PRO A 196 -1.23 -12.31 11.62
CA PRO A 196 -2.23 -12.62 12.64
C PRO A 196 -3.16 -11.45 12.90
N SER A 197 -4.45 -11.68 12.74
CA SER A 197 -5.50 -10.72 13.08
C SER A 197 -6.32 -11.27 14.24
N CYS A 198 -6.88 -10.38 15.05
CA CYS A 198 -7.94 -10.77 15.95
C CYS A 198 -9.15 -11.10 15.08
N GLY A 199 -9.33 -12.38 14.79
CA GLY A 199 -10.53 -12.81 14.12
C GLY A 199 -11.73 -12.17 14.79
N ARG A 200 -12.52 -11.37 14.06
CA ARG A 200 -13.95 -11.43 14.30
C ARG A 200 -14.30 -12.88 13.99
N SER A 201 -14.35 -13.70 15.03
CA SER A 201 -15.07 -14.95 14.98
C SER A 201 -16.49 -14.53 14.58
N VAL A 202 -16.83 -14.62 13.33
CA VAL A 202 -18.23 -14.66 12.94
C VAL A 202 -18.68 -15.98 13.55
N ALA A 203 -19.28 -15.86 14.74
CA ALA A 203 -20.01 -16.95 15.34
C ALA A 203 -20.97 -17.49 14.28
N ALA A 204 -20.88 -18.78 14.06
CA ALA A 204 -21.76 -19.56 13.22
C ALA A 204 -23.24 -19.36 13.60
#